data_6db89b4df42fcf8862524c18b5f2093f
#
_entry.id   6db89b4df42fcf8862524c18b5f2093f
#
_cell.length_a   1.000
_cell.length_b   1.000
_cell.length_c   1.000
_cell.angle_alpha   90.00
_cell.angle_beta   90.00
_cell.angle_gamma   90.00
#
_symmetry.space_group_name_H-M   'P 1'
#
loop_
_entity.id
_entity.type
_entity.pdbx_description
1 polymer ?
#
loop_
_entity_poly.entity_id
_entity_poly.type
_entity_poly.pdbx_seq_one_letter_code
_entity_poly.pdbx_strand_id
1 'polypeptide(L)'
;MCIRDRQYFSGLAENLQRKILDTKLTIYECSGTESEIKEWFKTINIVGVPLNEQELLNAIYSGPFVTLAKAEFSNSQNANIQKWAAYISGDVKRQDFLRTALMWVSKGNIDDYMSRHRYDTNIAELKAYFNSVIDWVSSVFIDVEKEMRGLNWGALYERYHTNAYNPNEVHDRLRTLYADFFVKDRKGIFEYILGGCVDTKLLEIRIFDDVIKRTVYERQTTDAQTQGISNCPLCALGNDSNKHRIYKLKEMDADHVTAWSKGGATNISNCTMLCATHNRAKGNK
;
A
#
# COMPACT_ATOMS: atom_id res chain seq x y z
N MET A 1 -5.10 -22.21 -27.58
CA MET A 1 -4.04 -23.09 -26.98
C MET A 1 -4.62 -23.75 -25.74
N CYS A 2 -4.57 -25.07 -25.64
CA CYS A 2 -4.96 -25.74 -24.39
C CYS A 2 -3.86 -25.51 -23.35
N ILE A 3 -4.20 -24.90 -22.24
CA ILE A 3 -3.23 -24.50 -21.19
C ILE A 3 -2.55 -25.72 -20.57
N ARG A 4 -3.25 -26.86 -20.55
CA ARG A 4 -2.80 -28.08 -19.86
C ARG A 4 -1.71 -28.82 -20.62
N ASP A 5 -1.80 -28.90 -21.96
CA ASP A 5 -0.94 -29.77 -22.77
C ASP A 5 -0.12 -29.01 -23.81
N ARG A 6 -0.22 -27.69 -23.85
CA ARG A 6 0.42 -26.78 -24.82
C ARG A 6 0.14 -27.18 -26.29
N GLN A 7 -0.98 -27.85 -26.57
CA GLN A 7 -1.38 -28.23 -27.92
C GLN A 7 -2.34 -27.21 -28.52
N TYR A 8 -2.17 -26.93 -29.80
CA TYR A 8 -3.12 -26.16 -30.58
C TYR A 8 -4.24 -27.05 -31.08
N PHE A 9 -5.46 -26.49 -31.26
CA PHE A 9 -6.61 -27.21 -31.81
C PHE A 9 -6.26 -27.95 -33.12
N SER A 10 -5.52 -27.27 -34.02
CA SER A 10 -5.04 -27.85 -35.29
C SER A 10 -4.06 -29.03 -35.13
N GLY A 11 -3.43 -29.18 -33.99
CA GLY A 11 -2.52 -30.28 -33.69
C GLY A 11 -3.18 -31.45 -32.94
N LEU A 12 -4.47 -31.34 -32.62
CA LEU A 12 -5.20 -32.44 -32.00
C LEU A 12 -5.61 -33.49 -33.02
N ALA A 13 -5.74 -34.75 -32.58
CA ALA A 13 -6.32 -35.80 -33.38
C ALA A 13 -7.77 -35.44 -33.81
N GLU A 14 -8.20 -35.86 -34.99
CA GLU A 14 -9.47 -35.46 -35.60
C GLU A 14 -10.69 -35.76 -34.71
N ASN A 15 -10.67 -36.89 -34.02
CA ASN A 15 -11.73 -37.27 -33.07
C ASN A 15 -11.84 -36.29 -31.89
N LEU A 16 -10.72 -35.72 -31.43
CA LEU A 16 -10.70 -34.70 -30.36
C LEU A 16 -11.17 -33.35 -30.87
N GLN A 17 -10.77 -33.00 -32.10
CA GLN A 17 -11.24 -31.76 -32.75
C GLN A 17 -12.76 -31.80 -32.91
N ARG A 18 -13.33 -32.93 -33.42
CA ARG A 18 -14.78 -33.15 -33.54
C ARG A 18 -15.48 -33.07 -32.19
N LYS A 19 -14.94 -33.73 -31.18
CA LYS A 19 -15.52 -33.67 -29.82
C LYS A 19 -15.62 -32.26 -29.27
N ILE A 20 -14.63 -31.42 -29.56
CA ILE A 20 -14.65 -30.00 -29.17
C ILE A 20 -15.72 -29.26 -29.96
N LEU A 21 -15.77 -29.43 -31.29
CA LEU A 21 -16.71 -28.73 -32.17
C LEU A 21 -18.18 -29.17 -31.93
N ASP A 22 -18.40 -30.44 -31.58
CA ASP A 22 -19.72 -30.99 -31.30
C ASP A 22 -20.22 -30.72 -29.87
N THR A 23 -19.37 -30.08 -29.03
CA THR A 23 -19.76 -29.73 -27.67
C THR A 23 -20.87 -28.69 -27.68
N LYS A 24 -22.03 -29.05 -27.13
CA LYS A 24 -23.17 -28.14 -26.96
C LYS A 24 -22.86 -27.14 -25.85
N LEU A 25 -23.02 -25.85 -26.17
CA LEU A 25 -22.91 -24.76 -25.21
C LEU A 25 -24.31 -24.31 -24.80
N THR A 26 -24.53 -24.13 -23.51
CA THR A 26 -25.72 -23.44 -23.02
C THR A 26 -25.48 -21.94 -23.10
N ILE A 27 -26.32 -21.22 -23.82
CA ILE A 27 -26.24 -19.77 -23.97
C ILE A 27 -27.45 -19.16 -23.28
N TYR A 28 -27.23 -18.20 -22.42
CA TYR A 28 -28.27 -17.39 -21.81
C TYR A 28 -28.27 -16.01 -22.46
N GLU A 29 -29.42 -15.62 -23.01
CA GLU A 29 -29.67 -14.26 -23.45
C GLU A 29 -30.31 -13.50 -22.32
N CYS A 30 -29.70 -12.41 -21.89
CA CYS A 30 -30.19 -11.59 -20.78
C CYS A 30 -30.74 -10.27 -21.33
N SER A 31 -31.91 -9.90 -20.84
CA SER A 31 -32.52 -8.59 -21.07
C SER A 31 -32.83 -7.94 -19.72
N GLY A 32 -32.59 -6.66 -19.60
CA GLY A 32 -32.81 -5.92 -18.37
C GLY A 32 -31.88 -4.70 -18.27
N THR A 33 -31.92 -4.03 -17.14
CA THR A 33 -30.97 -2.96 -16.84
C THR A 33 -29.56 -3.54 -16.60
N GLU A 34 -28.54 -2.71 -16.79
CA GLU A 34 -27.14 -3.10 -16.56
C GLU A 34 -26.93 -3.64 -15.13
N SER A 35 -27.60 -3.04 -14.14
CA SER A 35 -27.55 -3.49 -12.75
C SER A 35 -28.14 -4.88 -12.55
N GLU A 36 -29.28 -5.17 -13.15
CA GLU A 36 -29.93 -6.50 -13.06
C GLU A 36 -29.11 -7.59 -13.74
N ILE A 37 -28.53 -7.28 -14.90
CA ILE A 37 -27.65 -8.21 -15.62
C ILE A 37 -26.38 -8.48 -14.79
N LYS A 38 -25.81 -7.45 -14.14
CA LYS A 38 -24.65 -7.56 -13.26
C LYS A 38 -24.92 -8.48 -12.06
N GLU A 39 -26.03 -8.28 -11.37
CA GLU A 39 -26.44 -9.12 -10.22
C GLU A 39 -26.72 -10.56 -10.64
N TRP A 40 -27.40 -10.75 -11.75
CA TRP A 40 -27.63 -12.09 -12.30
C TRP A 40 -26.31 -12.79 -12.64
N PHE A 41 -25.39 -12.09 -13.32
CA PHE A 41 -24.08 -12.63 -13.70
C PHE A 41 -23.22 -13.00 -12.50
N LYS A 42 -23.25 -12.20 -11.43
CA LYS A 42 -22.61 -12.55 -10.15
C LYS A 42 -23.20 -13.84 -9.57
N THR A 43 -24.52 -13.98 -9.60
CA THR A 43 -25.23 -15.13 -9.03
C THR A 43 -24.86 -16.44 -9.73
N ILE A 44 -24.80 -16.45 -11.06
CA ILE A 44 -24.47 -17.68 -11.81
C ILE A 44 -22.99 -18.08 -11.70
N ASN A 45 -22.11 -17.14 -11.39
CA ASN A 45 -20.68 -17.42 -11.20
C ASN A 45 -20.33 -18.03 -9.82
N ILE A 46 -21.32 -18.20 -8.93
CA ILE A 46 -21.13 -18.87 -7.63
C ILE A 46 -20.88 -20.37 -7.83
N VAL A 47 -21.38 -20.95 -8.93
CA VAL A 47 -21.27 -22.38 -9.25
C VAL A 47 -20.13 -22.60 -10.25
N GLY A 48 -19.01 -23.18 -9.82
CA GLY A 48 -17.85 -23.51 -10.67
C GLY A 48 -16.56 -22.83 -10.22
N VAL A 49 -15.69 -22.46 -11.17
CA VAL A 49 -14.52 -21.61 -10.91
C VAL A 49 -14.97 -20.15 -10.96
N PRO A 50 -15.07 -19.48 -9.82
CA PRO A 50 -15.57 -18.11 -9.80
C PRO A 50 -14.63 -17.18 -10.57
N LEU A 51 -15.21 -16.28 -11.35
CA LEU A 51 -14.49 -15.17 -11.95
C LEU A 51 -13.98 -14.25 -10.83
N ASN A 52 -12.78 -13.72 -11.00
CA ASN A 52 -12.33 -12.65 -10.14
C ASN A 52 -13.08 -11.35 -10.49
N GLU A 53 -12.99 -10.35 -9.64
CA GLU A 53 -13.72 -9.09 -9.80
C GLU A 53 -13.41 -8.38 -11.12
N GLN A 54 -12.15 -8.40 -11.60
CA GLN A 54 -11.80 -7.80 -12.88
C GLN A 54 -12.33 -8.58 -14.07
N GLU A 55 -12.31 -9.91 -14.00
CA GLU A 55 -12.90 -10.78 -15.04
C GLU A 55 -14.42 -10.55 -15.15
N LEU A 56 -15.07 -10.33 -14.01
CA LEU A 56 -16.49 -9.99 -13.96
C LEU A 56 -16.78 -8.63 -14.61
N LEU A 57 -16.00 -7.58 -14.25
CA LEU A 57 -16.14 -6.25 -14.84
C LEU A 57 -15.90 -6.26 -16.35
N ASN A 58 -14.93 -7.06 -16.82
CA ASN A 58 -14.66 -7.19 -18.26
C ASN A 58 -15.82 -7.83 -19.03
N ALA A 59 -16.55 -8.73 -18.41
CA ALA A 59 -17.73 -9.33 -19.03
C ALA A 59 -18.90 -8.34 -19.08
N ILE A 60 -19.13 -7.59 -17.99
CA ILE A 60 -20.19 -6.59 -17.88
C ILE A 60 -19.97 -5.44 -18.87
N TYR A 61 -18.76 -4.89 -18.89
CA TYR A 61 -18.39 -3.76 -19.74
C TYR A 61 -17.70 -4.20 -21.03
N SER A 62 -18.05 -5.39 -21.54
CA SER A 62 -17.49 -5.90 -22.78
C SER A 62 -17.65 -4.88 -23.93
N GLY A 63 -16.54 -4.60 -24.62
CA GLY A 63 -16.50 -3.60 -25.69
C GLY A 63 -15.08 -3.41 -26.23
N PRO A 64 -14.91 -2.46 -27.21
CA PRO A 64 -13.61 -2.17 -27.81
C PRO A 64 -12.55 -1.79 -26.78
N PHE A 65 -12.90 -0.94 -25.83
CA PHE A 65 -12.00 -0.49 -24.75
C PHE A 65 -11.41 -1.66 -23.96
N VAL A 66 -12.25 -2.55 -23.43
CA VAL A 66 -11.78 -3.71 -22.65
C VAL A 66 -10.90 -4.64 -23.47
N THR A 67 -11.24 -4.83 -24.75
CA THR A 67 -10.43 -5.65 -25.67
C THR A 67 -9.02 -5.11 -25.80
N LEU A 68 -8.89 -3.80 -26.04
CA LEU A 68 -7.59 -3.12 -26.15
C LEU A 68 -6.84 -3.09 -24.83
N ALA A 69 -7.53 -2.81 -23.72
CA ALA A 69 -6.94 -2.78 -22.39
C ALA A 69 -6.38 -4.15 -21.97
N LYS A 70 -7.10 -5.24 -22.26
CA LYS A 70 -6.61 -6.61 -22.05
C LYS A 70 -5.40 -6.93 -22.94
N ALA A 71 -5.40 -6.51 -24.20
CA ALA A 71 -4.26 -6.72 -25.10
C ALA A 71 -2.98 -6.03 -24.58
N GLU A 72 -3.09 -4.88 -23.95
CA GLU A 72 -1.97 -4.17 -23.34
C GLU A 72 -1.56 -4.74 -21.99
N PHE A 73 -2.49 -4.82 -21.03
CA PHE A 73 -2.17 -5.06 -19.62
C PHE A 73 -2.27 -6.53 -19.19
N SER A 74 -2.95 -7.39 -19.96
CA SER A 74 -3.09 -8.83 -19.64
C SER A 74 -2.30 -9.74 -20.59
N ASN A 75 -1.45 -9.17 -21.42
CA ASN A 75 -0.59 -9.89 -22.35
C ASN A 75 0.78 -10.18 -21.70
N SER A 76 1.02 -11.42 -21.31
CA SER A 76 2.29 -11.85 -20.71
C SER A 76 3.51 -11.73 -21.64
N GLN A 77 3.31 -11.45 -22.92
CA GLN A 77 4.37 -11.21 -23.89
C GLN A 77 4.69 -9.71 -24.07
N ASN A 78 3.98 -8.82 -23.37
CA ASN A 78 4.28 -7.39 -23.43
C ASN A 78 5.67 -7.13 -22.82
N ALA A 79 6.54 -6.47 -23.58
CA ALA A 79 7.92 -6.17 -23.17
C ALA A 79 8.02 -5.34 -21.86
N ASN A 80 6.98 -4.59 -21.53
CA ASN A 80 6.94 -3.75 -20.34
C ASN A 80 6.57 -4.51 -19.04
N ILE A 81 6.11 -5.77 -19.15
CA ILE A 81 5.65 -6.54 -17.98
C ILE A 81 6.73 -6.67 -16.91
N GLN A 82 7.99 -6.86 -17.29
CA GLN A 82 9.08 -6.96 -16.29
C GLN A 82 9.26 -5.64 -15.53
N LYS A 83 9.22 -4.49 -16.24
CA LYS A 83 9.27 -3.16 -15.60
C LYS A 83 8.09 -2.95 -14.66
N TRP A 84 6.89 -3.29 -15.11
CA TRP A 84 5.66 -3.10 -14.32
C TRP A 84 5.59 -4.03 -13.10
N ALA A 85 6.08 -5.27 -13.23
CA ALA A 85 6.09 -6.27 -12.15
C ALA A 85 6.96 -5.87 -10.94
N ALA A 86 7.85 -4.90 -11.10
CA ALA A 86 8.60 -4.29 -10.00
C ALA A 86 7.68 -3.52 -9.02
N TYR A 87 6.60 -2.96 -9.54
CA TYR A 87 5.70 -2.08 -8.80
C TYR A 87 4.31 -2.69 -8.54
N ILE A 88 3.87 -3.60 -9.41
CA ILE A 88 2.53 -4.20 -9.36
C ILE A 88 2.63 -5.64 -8.85
N SER A 89 1.76 -5.99 -7.92
CA SER A 89 1.56 -7.38 -7.47
C SER A 89 0.47 -8.08 -8.29
N GLY A 90 0.51 -9.41 -8.28
CA GLY A 90 -0.49 -10.25 -8.92
C GLY A 90 -0.02 -10.95 -10.18
N ASP A 91 -0.95 -11.58 -10.90
CA ASP A 91 -0.72 -12.34 -12.13
C ASP A 91 -1.32 -11.61 -13.33
N VAL A 92 -0.49 -11.37 -14.34
CA VAL A 92 -0.90 -10.76 -15.62
C VAL A 92 -2.07 -11.52 -16.26
N LYS A 93 -2.05 -12.86 -16.22
CA LYS A 93 -3.10 -13.70 -16.80
C LYS A 93 -4.42 -13.63 -16.03
N ARG A 94 -4.36 -13.35 -14.73
CA ARG A 94 -5.52 -13.08 -13.87
C ARG A 94 -5.98 -11.63 -13.93
N GLN A 95 -5.36 -10.84 -14.82
CA GLN A 95 -5.72 -9.45 -15.12
C GLN A 95 -5.46 -8.46 -13.96
N ASP A 96 -4.58 -8.83 -13.01
CA ASP A 96 -4.27 -7.97 -11.86
C ASP A 96 -3.58 -6.67 -12.29
N PHE A 97 -2.80 -6.71 -13.36
CA PHE A 97 -2.16 -5.52 -13.94
C PHE A 97 -3.20 -4.56 -14.56
N LEU A 98 -4.17 -5.11 -15.32
CA LEU A 98 -5.28 -4.33 -15.85
C LEU A 98 -6.10 -3.70 -14.71
N ARG A 99 -6.44 -4.50 -13.69
CA ARG A 99 -7.16 -4.00 -12.52
C ARG A 99 -6.42 -2.85 -11.85
N THR A 100 -5.11 -2.99 -11.65
CA THR A 100 -4.28 -1.94 -11.04
C THR A 100 -4.27 -0.67 -11.88
N ALA A 101 -4.09 -0.79 -13.21
CA ALA A 101 -4.12 0.35 -14.11
C ALA A 101 -5.47 1.08 -14.07
N LEU A 102 -6.57 0.32 -14.10
CA LEU A 102 -7.92 0.88 -14.00
C LEU A 102 -8.16 1.53 -12.64
N MET A 103 -7.72 0.90 -11.54
CA MET A 103 -7.84 1.45 -10.20
C MET A 103 -7.10 2.79 -10.05
N TRP A 104 -5.93 2.91 -10.65
CA TRP A 104 -5.16 4.15 -10.59
C TRP A 104 -5.81 5.28 -11.38
N VAL A 105 -6.14 5.06 -12.66
CA VAL A 105 -6.74 6.10 -13.52
C VAL A 105 -8.12 6.54 -13.03
N SER A 106 -8.90 5.60 -12.49
CA SER A 106 -10.26 5.86 -11.98
C SER A 106 -10.28 6.40 -10.55
N LYS A 107 -9.10 6.50 -9.89
CA LYS A 107 -8.99 6.85 -8.46
C LYS A 107 -9.85 5.94 -7.57
N GLY A 108 -9.94 4.65 -7.94
CA GLY A 108 -10.70 3.61 -7.23
C GLY A 108 -12.11 3.35 -7.74
N ASN A 109 -12.66 4.20 -8.61
CA ASN A 109 -14.00 3.99 -9.17
C ASN A 109 -13.96 3.30 -10.55
N ILE A 110 -13.51 2.03 -10.57
CA ILE A 110 -13.30 1.25 -11.80
C ILE A 110 -14.61 1.07 -12.57
N ASP A 111 -15.71 0.83 -11.86
CA ASP A 111 -17.03 0.56 -12.42
C ASP A 111 -17.52 1.73 -13.30
N ASP A 112 -17.49 2.93 -12.75
CA ASP A 112 -17.87 4.15 -13.45
C ASP A 112 -16.94 4.45 -14.64
N TYR A 113 -15.62 4.27 -14.45
CA TYR A 113 -14.64 4.48 -15.51
C TYR A 113 -14.88 3.53 -16.68
N MET A 114 -15.03 2.22 -16.42
CA MET A 114 -15.28 1.22 -17.46
C MET A 114 -16.63 1.42 -18.16
N SER A 115 -17.65 1.86 -17.43
CA SER A 115 -18.97 2.18 -18.01
C SER A 115 -18.86 3.33 -19.01
N ARG A 116 -18.20 4.44 -18.64
CA ARG A 116 -18.03 5.61 -19.51
C ARG A 116 -17.19 5.35 -20.73
N HIS A 117 -16.13 4.56 -20.59
CA HIS A 117 -15.16 4.28 -21.67
C HIS A 117 -15.49 3.01 -22.48
N ARG A 118 -16.57 2.30 -22.17
CA ARG A 118 -16.91 0.99 -22.74
C ARG A 118 -16.75 0.91 -24.25
N TYR A 119 -17.18 1.95 -24.96
CA TYR A 119 -17.19 2.01 -26.43
C TYR A 119 -16.02 2.76 -27.05
N ASP A 120 -15.07 3.19 -26.24
CA ASP A 120 -13.88 3.87 -26.75
C ASP A 120 -13.03 2.92 -27.60
N THR A 121 -12.57 3.46 -28.73
CA THR A 121 -11.73 2.72 -29.69
C THR A 121 -10.23 2.86 -29.42
N ASN A 122 -9.84 3.42 -28.28
CA ASN A 122 -8.47 3.53 -27.81
C ASN A 122 -8.40 3.48 -26.28
N ILE A 123 -7.19 3.30 -25.77
CA ILE A 123 -6.87 3.28 -24.33
C ILE A 123 -5.80 4.32 -23.98
N ALA A 124 -5.73 5.40 -24.76
CA ALA A 124 -4.64 6.37 -24.66
C ALA A 124 -4.57 7.02 -23.26
N GLU A 125 -5.71 7.41 -22.69
CA GLU A 125 -5.79 7.99 -21.34
C GLU A 125 -5.30 7.00 -20.28
N LEU A 126 -5.84 5.79 -20.27
CA LEU A 126 -5.43 4.74 -19.32
C LEU A 126 -3.93 4.48 -19.39
N LYS A 127 -3.40 4.32 -20.61
CA LYS A 127 -1.97 4.03 -20.84
C LYS A 127 -1.08 5.20 -20.44
N ALA A 128 -1.47 6.42 -20.80
CA ALA A 128 -0.71 7.63 -20.47
C ALA A 128 -0.65 7.84 -18.94
N TYR A 129 -1.78 7.75 -18.27
CA TYR A 129 -1.82 7.88 -16.81
C TYR A 129 -0.98 6.81 -16.12
N PHE A 130 -1.16 5.55 -16.49
CA PHE A 130 -0.40 4.45 -15.93
C PHE A 130 1.11 4.63 -16.10
N ASN A 131 1.56 4.98 -17.31
CA ASN A 131 2.97 5.22 -17.59
C ASN A 131 3.49 6.42 -16.80
N SER A 132 2.71 7.50 -16.66
CA SER A 132 3.10 8.65 -15.82
C SER A 132 3.38 8.26 -14.39
N VAL A 133 2.55 7.38 -13.80
CA VAL A 133 2.79 6.84 -12.44
C VAL A 133 4.10 6.05 -12.39
N ILE A 134 4.28 5.09 -13.30
CA ILE A 134 5.48 4.22 -13.31
C ILE A 134 6.76 5.04 -13.55
N ASP A 135 6.73 5.97 -14.50
CA ASP A 135 7.89 6.80 -14.85
C ASP A 135 8.25 7.76 -13.71
N TRP A 136 7.23 8.34 -13.04
CA TRP A 136 7.46 9.13 -11.84
C TRP A 136 8.12 8.32 -10.73
N VAL A 137 7.57 7.15 -10.37
CA VAL A 137 8.17 6.31 -9.32
C VAL A 137 9.62 5.98 -9.65
N SER A 138 9.90 5.56 -10.88
CA SER A 138 11.25 5.20 -11.33
C SER A 138 12.20 6.41 -11.42
N SER A 139 11.67 7.63 -11.56
CA SER A 139 12.49 8.85 -11.51
C SER A 139 12.84 9.29 -10.10
N VAL A 140 11.99 8.98 -9.11
CA VAL A 140 12.20 9.32 -7.70
C VAL A 140 13.09 8.29 -7.00
N PHE A 141 12.82 7.00 -7.22
CA PHE A 141 13.54 5.89 -6.60
C PHE A 141 14.48 5.22 -7.59
N ILE A 142 15.78 5.41 -7.42
CA ILE A 142 16.83 4.83 -8.30
C ILE A 142 16.85 3.31 -8.20
N ASP A 143 16.71 2.78 -6.98
CA ASP A 143 16.69 1.34 -6.73
C ASP A 143 15.25 0.83 -6.65
N VAL A 144 15.05 -0.35 -7.21
CA VAL A 144 13.80 -1.10 -7.09
C VAL A 144 13.91 -2.06 -5.92
N GLU A 145 13.12 -1.81 -4.88
CA GLU A 145 13.03 -2.68 -3.71
C GLU A 145 11.79 -3.59 -3.79
N LYS A 146 11.89 -4.77 -3.18
CA LYS A 146 10.79 -5.75 -3.21
C LYS A 146 9.50 -5.24 -2.57
N GLU A 147 9.62 -4.35 -1.58
CA GLU A 147 8.50 -3.75 -0.85
C GLU A 147 7.72 -2.73 -1.69
N MET A 148 8.29 -2.24 -2.80
CA MET A 148 7.61 -1.37 -3.76
C MET A 148 6.46 -2.12 -4.47
N ARG A 149 6.59 -3.44 -4.57
CA ARG A 149 5.62 -4.27 -5.26
C ARG A 149 4.27 -4.30 -4.53
N GLY A 150 3.23 -3.83 -5.20
CA GLY A 150 1.87 -3.82 -4.71
C GLY A 150 1.51 -2.65 -3.80
N LEU A 151 2.33 -1.61 -3.74
CA LEU A 151 1.93 -0.33 -3.17
C LEU A 151 0.90 0.36 -4.08
N ASN A 152 0.04 1.18 -3.48
CA ASN A 152 -0.90 1.99 -4.25
C ASN A 152 -0.21 3.23 -4.84
N TRP A 153 0.65 2.99 -5.84
CA TRP A 153 1.43 4.05 -6.47
C TRP A 153 0.57 5.13 -7.12
N GLY A 154 -0.62 4.79 -7.62
CA GLY A 154 -1.56 5.79 -8.14
C GLY A 154 -2.00 6.78 -7.07
N ALA A 155 -2.34 6.32 -5.86
CA ALA A 155 -2.71 7.20 -4.76
C ALA A 155 -1.52 8.05 -4.26
N LEU A 156 -0.31 7.47 -4.25
CA LEU A 156 0.92 8.20 -3.90
C LEU A 156 1.27 9.24 -4.96
N TYR A 157 1.10 8.90 -6.24
CA TYR A 157 1.26 9.83 -7.36
C TYR A 157 0.32 11.04 -7.21
N GLU A 158 -0.96 10.81 -7.00
CA GLU A 158 -1.94 11.90 -6.82
C GLU A 158 -1.56 12.87 -5.69
N ARG A 159 -0.95 12.36 -4.62
CA ARG A 159 -0.57 13.18 -3.46
C ARG A 159 0.78 13.89 -3.60
N TYR A 160 1.74 13.28 -4.29
CA TYR A 160 3.13 13.65 -4.14
C TYR A 160 3.87 13.95 -5.46
N HIS A 161 3.29 13.73 -6.66
CA HIS A 161 4.01 13.89 -7.93
C HIS A 161 4.42 15.34 -8.24
N THR A 162 3.77 16.32 -7.61
CA THR A 162 4.10 17.74 -7.78
C THR A 162 5.29 18.19 -6.94
N ASN A 163 5.74 17.38 -5.98
CA ASN A 163 6.90 17.68 -5.16
C ASN A 163 8.19 17.45 -5.95
N ALA A 164 9.20 18.29 -5.69
CA ALA A 164 10.54 18.07 -6.24
C ALA A 164 11.31 17.08 -5.37
N TYR A 165 11.96 16.10 -5.99
CA TYR A 165 12.80 15.10 -5.33
C TYR A 165 14.19 15.11 -5.93
N ASN A 166 15.22 14.99 -5.08
CA ASN A 166 16.57 14.65 -5.50
C ASN A 166 16.75 13.13 -5.39
N PRO A 167 16.87 12.38 -6.49
CA PRO A 167 16.93 10.91 -6.44
C PRO A 167 18.10 10.36 -5.61
N ASN A 168 19.24 11.06 -5.57
CA ASN A 168 20.40 10.65 -4.75
C ASN A 168 20.10 10.80 -3.25
N GLU A 169 19.50 11.90 -2.83
CA GLU A 169 19.08 12.08 -1.44
C GLU A 169 18.01 11.08 -1.02
N VAL A 170 17.06 10.76 -1.92
CA VAL A 170 16.05 9.72 -1.71
C VAL A 170 16.71 8.36 -1.53
N HIS A 171 17.70 8.03 -2.38
CA HIS A 171 18.47 6.79 -2.28
C HIS A 171 19.19 6.67 -0.94
N ASP A 172 19.97 7.70 -0.54
CA ASP A 172 20.72 7.69 0.72
C ASP A 172 19.80 7.55 1.93
N ARG A 173 18.64 8.23 1.90
CA ARG A 173 17.63 8.14 2.94
C ARG A 173 16.98 6.77 3.00
N LEU A 174 16.66 6.20 1.83
CA LEU A 174 16.12 4.84 1.73
C LEU A 174 17.10 3.84 2.36
N ARG A 175 18.40 3.90 2.02
CA ARG A 175 19.42 3.03 2.59
C ARG A 175 19.53 3.17 4.10
N THR A 176 19.50 4.40 4.61
CA THR A 176 19.53 4.68 6.05
C THR A 176 18.33 4.03 6.76
N LEU A 177 17.12 4.20 6.22
CA LEU A 177 15.89 3.64 6.82
C LEU A 177 15.85 2.10 6.74
N TYR A 178 16.40 1.50 5.67
CA TYR A 178 16.51 0.04 5.55
C TYR A 178 17.50 -0.56 6.56
N ALA A 179 18.53 0.19 6.94
CA ALA A 179 19.52 -0.20 7.95
C ALA A 179 19.01 0.03 9.38
N ASP A 180 17.98 0.85 9.56
CA ASP A 180 17.45 1.18 10.89
C ASP A 180 16.63 0.01 11.45
N PHE A 181 17.12 -0.55 12.55
CA PHE A 181 16.48 -1.65 13.28
C PHE A 181 15.09 -1.28 13.84
N PHE A 182 14.81 -0.01 14.11
CA PHE A 182 13.54 0.46 14.68
C PHE A 182 12.42 0.55 13.64
N VAL A 183 12.74 0.66 12.35
CA VAL A 183 11.76 0.64 11.26
C VAL A 183 11.14 -0.75 11.13
N LYS A 184 9.83 -0.86 11.39
CA LYS A 184 9.09 -2.13 11.33
C LYS A 184 8.27 -2.27 10.04
N ASP A 185 7.68 -1.19 9.54
CA ASP A 185 7.01 -1.19 8.25
C ASP A 185 7.92 -0.65 7.15
N ARG A 186 8.52 -1.56 6.37
CA ARG A 186 9.35 -1.18 5.23
C ARG A 186 8.55 -0.67 4.03
N LYS A 187 7.26 -1.03 3.92
CA LYS A 187 6.38 -0.48 2.88
C LYS A 187 6.08 0.99 3.14
N GLY A 188 5.91 1.36 4.40
CA GLY A 188 5.67 2.74 4.80
C GLY A 188 6.85 3.68 4.54
N ILE A 189 8.08 3.15 4.36
CA ILE A 189 9.27 3.96 4.04
C ILE A 189 9.04 4.82 2.79
N PHE A 190 8.41 4.28 1.76
CA PHE A 190 8.23 4.98 0.49
C PHE A 190 7.32 6.19 0.66
N GLU A 191 6.16 6.03 1.31
CA GLU A 191 5.27 7.15 1.59
C GLU A 191 5.90 8.15 2.58
N TYR A 192 6.64 7.67 3.57
CA TYR A 192 7.38 8.52 4.52
C TYR A 192 8.38 9.45 3.81
N ILE A 193 9.18 8.90 2.89
CA ILE A 193 10.14 9.70 2.10
C ILE A 193 9.40 10.68 1.20
N LEU A 194 8.37 10.25 0.47
CA LEU A 194 7.55 11.08 -0.41
C LEU A 194 6.88 12.23 0.35
N GLY A 195 6.45 11.98 1.58
CA GLY A 195 5.86 12.97 2.48
C GLY A 195 6.86 13.87 3.20
N GLY A 196 8.13 13.91 2.79
CA GLY A 196 9.16 14.79 3.38
C GLY A 196 9.67 14.30 4.73
N CYS A 197 9.54 13.03 5.07
CA CYS A 197 10.02 12.40 6.29
C CYS A 197 9.40 12.96 7.59
N VAL A 198 8.13 13.30 7.55
CA VAL A 198 7.41 13.92 8.67
C VAL A 198 6.64 12.88 9.50
N ASP A 199 5.87 11.99 8.86
CA ASP A 199 4.99 11.06 9.55
C ASP A 199 5.69 9.73 9.90
N THR A 200 6.33 9.70 11.06
CA THR A 200 7.02 8.50 11.58
C THR A 200 6.10 7.30 11.85
N LYS A 201 4.77 7.48 11.88
CA LYS A 201 3.82 6.37 12.03
C LYS A 201 3.87 5.41 10.86
N LEU A 202 4.16 5.91 9.66
CA LEU A 202 4.34 5.11 8.45
C LEU A 202 5.47 4.08 8.59
N LEU A 203 6.42 4.32 9.48
CA LEU A 203 7.54 3.42 9.75
C LEU A 203 7.26 2.41 10.87
N GLU A 204 6.11 2.50 11.53
CA GLU A 204 5.76 1.75 12.74
C GLU A 204 6.83 1.80 13.83
N ILE A 205 7.57 2.92 13.92
CA ILE A 205 8.54 3.14 15.01
C ILE A 205 7.79 3.39 16.31
N ARG A 206 7.88 2.44 17.24
CA ARG A 206 7.20 2.49 18.53
C ARG A 206 8.13 2.77 19.69
N ILE A 207 9.44 2.78 19.47
CA ILE A 207 10.46 2.90 20.50
C ILE A 207 11.26 4.18 20.25
N PHE A 208 11.34 5.03 21.25
CA PHE A 208 12.20 6.21 21.20
C PHE A 208 13.67 5.79 21.14
N ASP A 209 14.45 6.43 20.29
CA ASP A 209 15.88 6.23 20.25
C ASP A 209 16.59 6.80 21.50
N ASP A 210 17.84 6.42 21.70
CA ASP A 210 18.59 6.82 22.89
C ASP A 210 18.94 8.32 22.89
N VAL A 211 19.01 8.97 21.73
CA VAL A 211 19.24 10.42 21.64
C VAL A 211 18.01 11.16 22.15
N ILE A 212 16.82 10.80 21.71
CA ILE A 212 15.56 11.38 22.19
C ILE A 212 15.41 11.16 23.69
N LYS A 213 15.65 9.93 24.18
CA LYS A 213 15.56 9.61 25.62
C LYS A 213 16.47 10.49 26.46
N ARG A 214 17.75 10.64 26.06
CA ARG A 214 18.72 11.47 26.79
C ARG A 214 18.32 12.93 26.76
N THR A 215 17.98 13.46 25.60
CA THR A 215 17.58 14.86 25.44
C THR A 215 16.36 15.21 26.32
N VAL A 216 15.33 14.35 26.31
CA VAL A 216 14.12 14.58 27.12
C VAL A 216 14.45 14.42 28.61
N TYR A 217 15.26 13.44 28.98
CA TYR A 217 15.70 13.23 30.36
C TYR A 217 16.46 14.45 30.91
N GLU A 218 17.43 14.96 30.16
CA GLU A 218 18.24 16.13 30.58
C GLU A 218 17.36 17.37 30.76
N ARG A 219 16.49 17.65 29.80
CA ARG A 219 15.53 18.75 29.88
C ARG A 219 14.63 18.63 31.10
N GLN A 220 13.94 17.48 31.27
CA GLN A 220 13.04 17.25 32.41
C GLN A 220 13.77 17.31 33.77
N THR A 221 15.01 16.83 33.79
CA THR A 221 15.79 16.82 35.07
C THR A 221 16.22 18.22 35.42
N THR A 222 16.66 19.04 34.47
CA THR A 222 17.04 20.45 34.69
C THR A 222 15.84 21.26 35.17
N ASP A 223 14.70 21.11 34.51
CA ASP A 223 13.45 21.79 34.91
C ASP A 223 12.99 21.38 36.28
N ALA A 224 13.02 20.09 36.60
CA ALA A 224 12.62 19.54 37.88
C ALA A 224 13.54 20.00 39.04
N GLN A 225 14.85 20.04 38.81
CA GLN A 225 15.82 20.56 39.79
C GLN A 225 15.59 22.04 40.12
N THR A 226 15.31 22.86 39.08
CA THR A 226 15.01 24.27 39.25
C THR A 226 13.73 24.50 40.05
N GLN A 227 12.73 23.64 39.90
CA GLN A 227 11.44 23.72 40.57
C GLN A 227 11.42 22.98 41.92
N GLY A 228 12.46 22.23 42.27
CA GLY A 228 12.53 21.43 43.50
C GLY A 228 11.50 20.27 43.52
N ILE A 229 11.14 19.72 42.35
CA ILE A 229 10.18 18.63 42.18
C ILE A 229 10.84 17.40 41.56
N SER A 230 10.08 16.30 41.41
CA SER A 230 10.56 15.09 40.73
C SER A 230 10.69 15.30 39.21
N ASN A 231 11.74 14.71 38.63
CA ASN A 231 11.86 14.61 37.18
C ASN A 231 10.95 13.56 36.52
N CYS A 232 10.18 12.80 37.31
CA CYS A 232 9.04 12.06 36.82
C CYS A 232 7.77 12.91 37.02
N PRO A 233 7.09 13.36 35.92
CA PRO A 233 5.94 14.25 36.06
C PRO A 233 4.81 13.70 36.93
N LEU A 234 4.60 12.38 36.94
CA LEU A 234 3.57 11.75 37.74
C LEU A 234 3.97 11.68 39.23
N CYS A 235 5.25 11.54 39.56
CA CYS A 235 5.72 11.69 40.95
C CYS A 235 5.60 13.14 41.43
N ALA A 236 5.92 14.11 40.59
CA ALA A 236 5.82 15.55 40.91
C ALA A 236 4.40 15.98 41.27
N LEU A 237 3.38 15.37 40.67
CA LEU A 237 1.97 15.59 40.97
C LEU A 237 1.50 14.83 42.23
N GLY A 238 2.23 13.82 42.65
CA GLY A 238 1.91 13.01 43.82
C GLY A 238 2.15 13.74 45.16
N ASN A 239 1.67 13.14 46.24
CA ASN A 239 1.87 13.64 47.63
C ASN A 239 2.72 12.70 48.50
N ASP A 240 3.43 11.76 47.85
CA ASP A 240 4.30 10.80 48.53
C ASP A 240 5.77 11.27 48.59
N SER A 241 6.63 10.46 49.22
CA SER A 241 8.07 10.73 49.39
C SER A 241 8.84 10.89 48.05
N ASN A 242 8.24 10.50 46.93
CA ASN A 242 8.86 10.61 45.59
C ASN A 242 8.62 11.95 44.94
N LYS A 243 7.81 12.85 45.51
CA LYS A 243 7.47 14.17 44.97
C LYS A 243 8.68 15.04 44.63
N HIS A 244 9.76 14.87 45.35
CA HIS A 244 11.01 15.65 45.16
C HIS A 244 12.17 14.79 44.68
N ARG A 245 11.91 13.51 44.34
CA ARG A 245 12.97 12.58 43.93
C ARG A 245 13.41 12.82 42.53
N ILE A 246 14.73 13.00 42.32
CA ILE A 246 15.37 12.99 41.00
C ILE A 246 15.84 11.56 40.70
N TYR A 247 15.22 10.94 39.72
CA TYR A 247 15.57 9.62 39.22
C TYR A 247 16.74 9.69 38.25
N LYS A 248 17.62 8.69 38.26
CA LYS A 248 18.67 8.54 37.28
C LYS A 248 18.07 8.03 35.93
N LEU A 249 18.73 8.29 34.78
CA LEU A 249 18.26 7.86 33.47
C LEU A 249 17.89 6.35 33.43
N LYS A 250 18.69 5.49 34.05
CA LYS A 250 18.45 4.04 34.13
C LYS A 250 17.24 3.61 34.98
N GLU A 251 16.68 4.52 35.77
CA GLU A 251 15.49 4.29 36.61
C GLU A 251 14.22 4.80 35.93
N MET A 252 14.36 5.34 34.72
CA MET A 252 13.26 5.94 33.95
C MET A 252 13.15 5.29 32.55
N ASP A 253 11.91 5.21 32.11
CA ASP A 253 11.58 4.76 30.74
C ASP A 253 10.97 5.91 29.95
N ALA A 254 11.28 5.95 28.65
CA ALA A 254 10.61 6.87 27.73
C ALA A 254 9.22 6.34 27.38
N ASP A 255 8.25 7.21 27.50
CA ASP A 255 6.85 6.91 27.21
C ASP A 255 6.22 7.99 26.31
N HIS A 256 5.19 7.60 25.57
CA HIS A 256 4.44 8.53 24.73
C HIS A 256 3.47 9.36 25.59
N VAL A 257 3.52 10.68 25.49
CA VAL A 257 2.53 11.57 26.14
C VAL A 257 1.12 11.24 25.62
N THR A 258 0.94 11.27 24.30
CA THR A 258 -0.22 10.68 23.62
C THR A 258 0.16 9.27 23.20
N ALA A 259 -0.55 8.26 23.69
CA ALA A 259 -0.23 6.87 23.40
C ALA A 259 -0.12 6.60 21.89
N TRP A 260 0.85 5.78 21.48
CA TRP A 260 1.05 5.41 20.08
C TRP A 260 -0.22 4.78 19.47
N SER A 261 -0.91 3.93 20.23
CA SER A 261 -2.19 3.32 19.83
C SER A 261 -3.32 4.33 19.59
N LYS A 262 -3.22 5.53 20.16
CA LYS A 262 -4.16 6.64 20.02
C LYS A 262 -3.68 7.69 18.99
N GLY A 263 -2.68 7.34 18.21
CA GLY A 263 -2.18 8.20 17.14
C GLY A 263 -0.99 9.08 17.52
N GLY A 264 -0.38 8.91 18.70
CA GLY A 264 0.83 9.63 19.13
C GLY A 264 2.05 9.25 18.27
N ALA A 265 2.78 10.23 17.75
CA ALA A 265 4.01 10.00 17.00
C ALA A 265 5.18 9.68 17.95
N THR A 266 6.17 8.90 17.48
CA THR A 266 7.42 8.62 18.20
C THR A 266 8.45 9.69 17.87
N ASN A 267 8.29 10.87 18.47
CA ASN A 267 9.17 12.02 18.32
C ASN A 267 9.39 12.74 19.65
N ILE A 268 10.35 13.67 19.69
CA ILE A 268 10.77 14.36 20.90
C ILE A 268 9.62 15.16 21.57
N SER A 269 8.68 15.70 20.79
CA SER A 269 7.55 16.48 21.35
C SER A 269 6.51 15.63 22.02
N ASN A 270 6.44 14.33 21.70
CA ASN A 270 5.51 13.37 22.27
C ASN A 270 6.20 12.39 23.24
N CYS A 271 7.47 12.66 23.61
CA CYS A 271 8.24 11.84 24.55
C CYS A 271 8.23 12.45 25.93
N THR A 272 8.00 11.62 26.94
CA THR A 272 8.17 11.95 28.38
C THR A 272 8.94 10.84 29.07
N MET A 273 9.79 11.21 30.04
CA MET A 273 10.48 10.24 30.89
C MET A 273 9.64 9.99 32.13
N LEU A 274 9.28 8.74 32.38
CA LEU A 274 8.57 8.31 33.58
C LEU A 274 9.44 7.37 34.42
N CYS A 275 9.32 7.40 35.73
CA CYS A 275 9.94 6.36 36.54
C CYS A 275 9.31 4.99 36.19
N ALA A 276 10.06 3.91 36.33
CA ALA A 276 9.64 2.56 35.91
C ALA A 276 8.28 2.15 36.55
N THR A 277 7.99 2.58 37.78
CA THR A 277 6.70 2.31 38.42
C THR A 277 5.54 2.99 37.72
N HIS A 278 5.67 4.29 37.41
CA HIS A 278 4.62 5.04 36.75
C HIS A 278 4.46 4.65 35.28
N ASN A 279 5.56 4.32 34.58
CA ASN A 279 5.49 3.83 33.21
C ASN A 279 4.68 2.53 33.12
N ARG A 280 4.94 1.57 34.02
CA ARG A 280 4.18 0.30 34.09
C ARG A 280 2.71 0.53 34.45
N ALA A 281 2.43 1.44 35.39
CA ALA A 281 1.07 1.74 35.86
C ALA A 281 0.24 2.47 34.77
N LYS A 282 0.87 3.32 33.94
CA LYS A 282 0.22 4.03 32.87
C LYS A 282 -0.23 3.06 31.77
N GLY A 283 0.61 2.08 31.38
CA GLY A 283 0.31 1.15 30.31
C GLY A 283 -0.04 1.88 29.00
N ASN A 284 -1.05 1.39 28.30
CA ASN A 284 -1.55 1.97 27.03
C ASN A 284 -2.75 2.92 27.22
N LYS A 285 -2.83 3.58 28.37
CA LYS A 285 -3.95 4.51 28.70
C LYS A 285 -3.87 5.84 27.94
#